data_968dbff81907cc9c19640120a22b328e
#
_entry.id   968dbff81907cc9c19640120a22b328e
#
_cell.length_a   1.000
_cell.length_b   1.000
_cell.length_c   1.000
_cell.angle_alpha   90.00
_cell.angle_beta   90.00
_cell.angle_gamma   90.00
#
_symmetry.space_group_name_H-M   'P 1'
#
loop_
_entity.id
_entity.type
_entity.pdbx_description
1 polymer ?
#
loop_
_entity_poly.entity_id
_entity_poly.type
_entity_poly.pdbx_seq_one_letter_code
_entity_poly.pdbx_strand_id
1 'polypeptide(L)'
;GSSKMAIPMLSYRASESYYFAKWQYDKRKYADNMGVISRLYSSSGQELPAGQFLIGAFTGEECRGMSSEADGYQFVTVHGEQTNEKVTFRAYNTLTGEEFDIKETIRFGANVVGSLTNPFILHLGSATGLDKNGSSLLIYPNPVKDRLFIRTDLQNVKEIRIIDMKGSVLLTTDTLPLGVGLDVTSLTEGIYFITIQTDTDLIRQKFVKSNRTK
;
A
#
# COMPACT_ATOMS: atom_id res chain seq x y z
N GLY A 1 37.07 -21.29 18.51
CA GLY A 1 36.03 -21.62 17.59
C GLY A 1 35.10 -20.43 17.41
N SER A 2 35.25 -19.67 16.30
CA SER A 2 34.35 -18.55 15.96
C SER A 2 33.09 -19.11 15.32
N SER A 3 31.96 -18.97 16.01
CA SER A 3 30.66 -19.27 15.48
C SER A 3 30.23 -18.09 14.59
N LYS A 4 30.27 -18.25 13.25
CA LYS A 4 29.66 -17.34 12.31
C LYS A 4 28.15 -17.51 12.41
N MET A 5 27.44 -16.50 12.94
CA MET A 5 26.00 -16.41 12.81
C MET A 5 25.65 -16.21 11.34
N ALA A 6 25.04 -17.20 10.75
CA ALA A 6 24.41 -17.07 9.43
C ALA A 6 23.11 -16.30 9.60
N ILE A 7 23.02 -15.12 9.00
CA ILE A 7 21.79 -14.36 8.86
C ILE A 7 20.91 -15.12 7.86
N PRO A 8 19.66 -15.48 8.20
CA PRO A 8 18.83 -16.22 7.26
C PRO A 8 18.42 -15.33 6.08
N MET A 9 18.91 -15.67 4.90
CA MET A 9 18.51 -15.08 3.60
C MET A 9 17.09 -15.47 3.15
N LEU A 10 16.21 -15.86 4.06
CA LEU A 10 14.90 -16.44 3.71
C LEU A 10 13.72 -15.44 3.66
N SER A 11 13.92 -14.21 4.12
CA SER A 11 12.81 -13.23 4.16
C SER A 11 12.60 -12.46 2.85
N TYR A 12 13.60 -12.39 1.98
CA TYR A 12 13.54 -11.57 0.77
C TYR A 12 12.78 -12.23 -0.40
N ARG A 13 12.80 -13.56 -0.50
CA ARG A 13 12.13 -14.29 -1.60
C ARG A 13 10.61 -14.44 -1.44
N ALA A 14 10.09 -14.42 -0.23
CA ALA A 14 8.65 -14.56 0.02
C ALA A 14 7.87 -13.28 -0.29
N SER A 15 8.50 -12.11 -0.19
CA SER A 15 7.86 -10.83 -0.50
C SER A 15 7.72 -10.59 -2.01
N GLU A 16 8.72 -10.93 -2.82
CA GLU A 16 8.67 -10.75 -4.27
C GLU A 16 7.53 -11.55 -4.94
N SER A 17 7.26 -12.78 -4.50
CA SER A 17 6.24 -13.61 -5.14
C SER A 17 4.81 -13.13 -4.87
N TYR A 18 4.55 -12.42 -3.77
CA TYR A 18 3.22 -11.90 -3.45
C TYR A 18 2.89 -10.63 -4.24
N TYR A 19 3.89 -9.80 -4.54
CA TYR A 19 3.71 -8.56 -5.31
C TYR A 19 3.56 -8.82 -6.81
N PHE A 20 4.16 -9.87 -7.35
CA PHE A 20 4.01 -10.29 -8.75
C PHE A 20 2.56 -10.65 -9.12
N ALA A 21 1.71 -10.95 -8.16
CA ALA A 21 0.32 -11.31 -8.43
C ALA A 21 -0.59 -10.09 -8.70
N LYS A 22 -0.23 -8.89 -8.24
CA LYS A 22 -1.10 -7.72 -8.36
C LYS A 22 -0.85 -6.89 -9.61
N TRP A 23 0.43 -6.62 -9.89
CA TRP A 23 0.84 -5.91 -11.09
C TRP A 23 1.80 -6.79 -11.89
N GLN A 24 1.34 -7.25 -13.02
CA GLN A 24 2.18 -8.04 -13.93
C GLN A 24 2.67 -7.15 -15.06
N TYR A 25 3.95 -7.24 -15.39
CA TYR A 25 4.51 -6.61 -16.56
C TYR A 25 5.53 -7.53 -17.23
N ASP A 26 5.58 -7.49 -18.56
CA ASP A 26 6.59 -8.21 -19.34
C ASP A 26 7.66 -7.23 -19.82
N LYS A 27 8.82 -7.26 -19.15
CA LYS A 27 9.97 -6.42 -19.50
C LYS A 27 10.52 -6.66 -20.90
N ARG A 28 10.18 -7.80 -21.54
CA ARG A 28 10.62 -8.14 -22.89
C ARG A 28 9.71 -7.57 -23.98
N LYS A 29 8.54 -7.09 -23.60
CA LYS A 29 7.56 -6.54 -24.54
C LYS A 29 8.04 -5.25 -25.19
N TYR A 30 8.93 -4.51 -24.52
CA TYR A 30 9.37 -3.17 -24.91
C TYR A 30 10.88 -3.14 -25.10
N ALA A 31 11.33 -2.42 -26.16
CA ALA A 31 12.73 -2.31 -26.52
C ALA A 31 13.51 -1.35 -25.62
N ASP A 32 12.84 -0.30 -25.13
CA ASP A 32 13.46 0.77 -24.36
C ASP A 32 13.07 0.74 -22.89
N ASN A 33 13.87 1.39 -22.06
CA ASN A 33 13.57 1.58 -20.65
C ASN A 33 14.05 2.94 -20.15
N MET A 34 13.45 3.39 -19.06
CA MET A 34 13.76 4.63 -18.36
C MET A 34 13.88 4.37 -16.88
N GLY A 35 14.91 4.90 -16.23
CA GLY A 35 15.07 4.83 -14.79
C GLY A 35 14.38 5.97 -14.06
N VAL A 36 13.78 5.70 -12.91
CA VAL A 36 13.29 6.73 -11.97
C VAL A 36 13.88 6.46 -10.60
N ILE A 37 14.58 7.46 -10.04
CA ILE A 37 15.10 7.44 -8.68
C ILE A 37 14.24 8.39 -7.86
N SER A 38 13.50 7.85 -6.90
CA SER A 38 12.47 8.61 -6.21
C SER A 38 12.43 8.38 -4.71
N ARG A 39 11.76 9.27 -4.00
CA ARG A 39 11.31 9.12 -2.62
C ARG A 39 9.81 9.33 -2.53
N LEU A 40 9.18 8.65 -1.57
CA LEU A 40 7.74 8.68 -1.39
C LEU A 40 7.36 9.53 -0.18
N TYR A 41 6.39 10.41 -0.37
CA TYR A 41 5.85 11.29 0.66
C TYR A 41 4.33 11.09 0.80
N SER A 42 3.84 11.33 2.00
CA SER A 42 2.40 11.42 2.24
C SER A 42 1.81 12.65 1.54
N SER A 43 0.48 12.70 1.46
CA SER A 43 -0.22 13.90 0.96
C SER A 43 0.05 15.17 1.78
N SER A 44 0.46 15.02 3.05
CA SER A 44 0.84 16.11 3.96
C SER A 44 2.32 16.49 3.87
N GLY A 45 3.11 15.84 3.00
CA GLY A 45 4.53 16.15 2.80
C GLY A 45 5.50 15.49 3.78
N GLN A 46 5.06 14.47 4.52
CA GLN A 46 5.94 13.66 5.37
C GLN A 46 6.56 12.53 4.53
N GLU A 47 7.87 12.33 4.63
CA GLU A 47 8.55 11.21 3.98
C GLU A 47 8.07 9.86 4.56
N LEU A 48 7.82 8.91 3.68
CA LEU A 48 7.33 7.58 4.02
C LEU A 48 8.43 6.53 3.90
N PRO A 49 8.44 5.49 4.76
CA PRO A 49 9.43 4.43 4.70
C PRO A 49 9.35 3.69 3.37
N ALA A 50 10.39 3.75 2.55
CA ALA A 50 10.41 3.15 1.21
C ALA A 50 10.14 1.63 1.25
N GLY A 51 10.70 0.90 2.22
CA GLY A 51 10.52 -0.55 2.34
C GLY A 51 9.10 -1.01 2.66
N GLN A 52 8.17 -0.08 2.95
CA GLN A 52 6.76 -0.39 3.17
C GLN A 52 5.91 -0.24 1.91
N PHE A 53 6.47 0.28 0.84
CA PHE A 53 5.73 0.55 -0.38
C PHE A 53 6.41 -0.05 -1.61
N LEU A 54 5.59 -0.59 -2.50
CA LEU A 54 5.95 -0.94 -3.85
C LEU A 54 5.37 0.12 -4.79
N ILE A 55 6.19 0.67 -5.67
CA ILE A 55 5.74 1.65 -6.67
C ILE A 55 5.61 0.96 -8.02
N GLY A 56 4.43 1.05 -8.62
CA GLY A 56 4.19 0.63 -10.01
C GLY A 56 4.16 1.84 -10.93
N ALA A 57 4.75 1.70 -12.12
CA ALA A 57 4.67 2.66 -13.20
C ALA A 57 3.73 2.15 -14.29
N PHE A 58 2.86 3.01 -14.80
CA PHE A 58 1.77 2.64 -15.72
C PHE A 58 1.70 3.57 -16.92
N THR A 59 1.33 2.99 -18.07
CA THR A 59 0.82 3.74 -19.23
C THR A 59 -0.62 3.28 -19.48
N GLY A 60 -1.58 4.19 -19.22
CA GLY A 60 -2.98 3.80 -19.08
C GLY A 60 -3.14 2.82 -17.91
N GLU A 61 -3.74 1.66 -18.14
CA GLU A 61 -3.90 0.62 -17.12
C GLU A 61 -2.78 -0.45 -17.17
N GLU A 62 -1.88 -0.37 -18.12
CA GLU A 62 -0.81 -1.34 -18.27
C GLU A 62 0.38 -1.01 -17.36
N CYS A 63 0.75 -1.96 -16.50
CA CYS A 63 1.97 -1.85 -15.71
C CYS A 63 3.20 -1.99 -16.62
N ARG A 64 4.09 -1.03 -16.53
CA ARG A 64 5.32 -0.93 -17.33
C ARG A 64 6.60 -1.13 -16.51
N GLY A 65 6.45 -1.29 -15.20
CA GLY A 65 7.56 -1.55 -14.29
C GLY A 65 7.17 -1.38 -12.83
N MET A 66 8.01 -1.94 -11.96
CA MET A 66 7.86 -1.86 -10.51
C MET A 66 9.16 -1.43 -9.86
N SER A 67 9.04 -0.86 -8.67
CA SER A 67 10.21 -0.41 -7.92
C SER A 67 10.94 -1.56 -7.22
N SER A 68 12.23 -1.34 -7.01
CA SER A 68 13.02 -1.96 -5.96
C SER A 68 13.43 -0.90 -4.94
N GLU A 69 13.55 -1.25 -3.68
CA GLU A 69 13.96 -0.35 -2.61
C GLU A 69 15.43 -0.58 -2.25
N ALA A 70 16.19 0.50 -2.07
CA ALA A 70 17.50 0.48 -1.45
C ALA A 70 17.77 1.83 -0.76
N ASP A 71 18.29 1.80 0.47
CA ASP A 71 18.70 2.98 1.23
C ASP A 71 17.65 4.09 1.33
N GLY A 72 16.37 3.72 1.44
CA GLY A 72 15.25 4.65 1.54
C GLY A 72 14.81 5.26 0.20
N TYR A 73 15.37 4.82 -0.91
CA TYR A 73 14.97 5.24 -2.27
C TYR A 73 14.11 4.16 -2.93
N GLN A 74 13.28 4.60 -3.85
CA GLN A 74 12.56 3.75 -4.79
C GLN A 74 13.21 3.87 -6.17
N PHE A 75 13.66 2.75 -6.71
CA PHE A 75 14.25 2.64 -8.05
C PHE A 75 13.24 1.96 -8.96
N VAL A 76 12.64 2.70 -9.89
CA VAL A 76 11.66 2.15 -10.84
C VAL A 76 12.29 2.09 -12.22
N THR A 77 12.27 0.90 -12.85
CA THR A 77 12.58 0.77 -14.28
C THR A 77 11.27 0.71 -15.03
N VAL A 78 11.01 1.72 -15.86
CA VAL A 78 9.82 1.83 -16.70
C VAL A 78 10.17 1.36 -18.11
N HIS A 79 9.45 0.38 -18.63
CA HIS A 79 9.63 -0.14 -19.98
C HIS A 79 8.64 0.49 -20.97
N GLY A 80 9.10 0.79 -22.19
CA GLY A 80 8.27 1.43 -23.21
C GLY A 80 8.91 1.39 -24.59
N GLU A 81 8.21 1.88 -25.61
CA GLU A 81 8.70 1.94 -26.99
C GLU A 81 8.68 3.36 -27.54
N GLN A 82 7.73 4.17 -27.09
CA GLN A 82 7.51 5.49 -27.68
C GLN A 82 7.87 6.59 -26.71
N THR A 83 8.70 7.50 -27.15
CA THR A 83 8.99 8.72 -26.43
C THR A 83 7.71 9.54 -26.23
N ASN A 84 7.62 10.20 -25.07
CA ASN A 84 6.54 11.10 -24.72
C ASN A 84 5.20 10.45 -24.28
N GLU A 85 5.12 9.12 -24.13
CA GLU A 85 3.98 8.49 -23.46
C GLU A 85 3.86 9.01 -22.03
N LYS A 86 2.62 9.23 -21.58
CA LYS A 86 2.36 9.64 -20.19
C LYS A 86 2.52 8.42 -19.28
N VAL A 87 3.41 8.53 -18.30
CA VAL A 87 3.59 7.55 -17.24
C VAL A 87 2.98 8.07 -15.95
N THR A 88 2.10 7.29 -15.36
CA THR A 88 1.51 7.49 -14.03
C THR A 88 2.09 6.49 -13.06
N PHE A 89 1.92 6.75 -11.76
CA PHE A 89 2.42 5.87 -10.72
C PHE A 89 1.31 5.49 -9.76
N ARG A 90 1.43 4.29 -9.18
CA ARG A 90 0.60 3.82 -8.06
C ARG A 90 1.52 3.27 -6.98
N ALA A 91 1.16 3.49 -5.72
CA ALA A 91 1.86 2.93 -4.58
C ALA A 91 1.00 1.83 -3.95
N TYR A 92 1.63 0.72 -3.63
CA TYR A 92 1.02 -0.37 -2.89
C TYR A 92 1.68 -0.48 -1.52
N ASN A 93 0.92 -0.30 -0.46
CA ASN A 93 1.42 -0.51 0.90
C ASN A 93 1.48 -2.00 1.20
N THR A 94 2.68 -2.51 1.40
CA THR A 94 2.95 -3.94 1.59
C THR A 94 2.46 -4.47 2.93
N LEU A 95 2.27 -3.59 3.91
CA LEU A 95 1.77 -3.95 5.24
C LEU A 95 0.25 -3.98 5.30
N THR A 96 -0.41 -3.04 4.61
CA THR A 96 -1.87 -2.89 4.69
C THR A 96 -2.61 -3.50 3.51
N GLY A 97 -1.91 -3.72 2.39
CA GLY A 97 -2.50 -4.21 1.15
C GLY A 97 -3.28 -3.14 0.37
N GLU A 98 -3.14 -1.88 0.76
CA GLU A 98 -3.81 -0.77 0.10
C GLU A 98 -3.03 -0.23 -1.08
N GLU A 99 -3.75 0.24 -2.06
CA GLU A 99 -3.22 0.90 -3.24
C GLU A 99 -3.60 2.38 -3.23
N PHE A 100 -2.65 3.21 -3.60
CA PHE A 100 -2.78 4.66 -3.66
C PHE A 100 -2.37 5.15 -5.03
N ASP A 101 -3.13 6.09 -5.58
CA ASP A 101 -2.64 6.86 -6.71
C ASP A 101 -1.50 7.76 -6.28
N ILE A 102 -0.58 8.03 -7.20
CA ILE A 102 0.47 9.02 -7.03
C ILE A 102 0.16 10.24 -7.90
N LYS A 103 0.32 11.44 -7.35
CA LYS A 103 -0.06 12.68 -8.02
C LYS A 103 0.82 13.00 -9.22
N GLU A 104 2.10 12.69 -9.10
CA GLU A 104 3.10 13.01 -10.10
C GLU A 104 2.99 12.09 -11.31
N THR A 105 3.28 12.67 -12.46
CA THR A 105 3.37 11.97 -13.73
C THR A 105 4.62 12.42 -14.48
N ILE A 106 5.16 11.55 -15.31
CA ILE A 106 6.30 11.87 -16.17
C ILE A 106 6.00 11.51 -17.63
N ARG A 107 6.89 11.89 -18.51
CA ARG A 107 6.88 11.45 -19.90
C ARG A 107 7.96 10.41 -20.11
N PHE A 108 7.61 9.29 -20.76
CA PHE A 108 8.58 8.27 -21.11
C PHE A 108 9.66 8.84 -22.05
N GLY A 109 10.92 8.50 -21.80
CA GLY A 109 12.05 8.93 -22.59
C GLY A 109 13.31 8.18 -22.19
N ALA A 110 14.39 8.35 -22.96
CA ALA A 110 15.64 7.62 -22.74
C ALA A 110 16.47 8.13 -21.52
N ASN A 111 15.94 9.04 -20.71
CA ASN A 111 16.65 9.68 -19.62
C ASN A 111 16.26 9.07 -18.25
N VAL A 112 17.19 9.17 -17.30
CA VAL A 112 16.89 8.90 -15.89
C VAL A 112 16.22 10.12 -15.27
N VAL A 113 15.12 9.91 -14.54
CA VAL A 113 14.40 10.93 -13.78
C VAL A 113 14.81 10.84 -12.32
N GLY A 114 15.27 11.95 -11.75
CA GLY A 114 15.80 12.00 -10.39
C GLY A 114 17.24 11.51 -10.27
N SER A 115 17.82 11.69 -9.10
CA SER A 115 19.17 11.21 -8.73
C SER A 115 19.21 10.95 -7.22
N LEU A 116 20.28 10.37 -6.69
CA LEU A 116 20.45 10.20 -5.23
C LEU A 116 20.56 11.53 -4.48
N THR A 117 21.10 12.57 -5.10
CA THR A 117 21.20 13.90 -4.50
C THR A 117 19.98 14.77 -4.72
N ASN A 118 19.16 14.47 -5.74
CA ASN A 118 17.93 15.18 -6.06
C ASN A 118 16.87 14.18 -6.57
N PRO A 119 16.30 13.37 -5.68
CA PRO A 119 15.33 12.34 -6.05
C PRO A 119 14.04 12.97 -6.59
N PHE A 120 13.38 12.24 -7.47
CA PHE A 120 12.04 12.60 -7.90
C PHE A 120 11.06 12.35 -6.76
N ILE A 121 10.35 13.38 -6.32
CA ILE A 121 9.44 13.30 -5.19
C ILE A 121 8.09 12.80 -5.69
N LEU A 122 7.63 11.70 -5.09
CA LEU A 122 6.32 11.10 -5.32
C LEU A 122 5.43 11.35 -4.09
N HIS A 123 4.22 11.87 -4.30
CA HIS A 123 3.26 12.07 -3.22
C HIS A 123 2.09 11.12 -3.35
N LEU A 124 1.76 10.45 -2.26
CA LEU A 124 0.52 9.68 -2.20
C LEU A 124 -0.68 10.59 -2.49
N GLY A 125 -1.49 10.15 -3.42
CA GLY A 125 -2.82 10.69 -3.67
C GLY A 125 -3.86 10.05 -2.77
N SER A 126 -5.09 10.00 -3.25
CA SER A 126 -6.17 9.25 -2.59
C SER A 126 -5.94 7.74 -2.73
N ALA A 127 -6.34 6.97 -1.73
CA ALA A 127 -6.34 5.52 -1.86
C ALA A 127 -7.33 5.11 -2.97
N THR A 128 -6.86 4.26 -3.89
CA THR A 128 -7.72 3.71 -4.94
C THR A 128 -8.59 2.62 -4.34
N GLY A 129 -9.86 2.90 -4.18
CA GLY A 129 -10.82 1.97 -3.57
C GLY A 129 -11.56 2.55 -2.37
N LEU A 130 -11.30 3.81 -2.02
CA LEU A 130 -12.12 4.54 -1.05
C LEU A 130 -13.25 5.29 -1.76
N ASP A 131 -14.43 5.21 -1.19
CA ASP A 131 -15.57 6.03 -1.59
C ASP A 131 -15.19 7.51 -1.64
N LYS A 132 -15.81 8.25 -2.56
CA LYS A 132 -15.49 9.62 -2.99
C LYS A 132 -15.56 10.73 -1.91
N ASN A 133 -15.56 10.39 -0.63
CA ASN A 133 -15.76 11.33 0.49
C ASN A 133 -14.49 11.78 1.21
N GLY A 134 -13.32 11.58 0.65
CA GLY A 134 -12.07 12.26 1.09
C GLY A 134 -11.52 11.89 2.47
N SER A 135 -12.14 11.00 3.21
CA SER A 135 -11.69 10.57 4.53
C SER A 135 -10.75 9.37 4.41
N SER A 136 -9.56 9.44 4.98
CA SER A 136 -8.62 8.33 4.97
C SER A 136 -8.93 7.36 6.12
N LEU A 137 -9.28 6.12 5.79
CA LEU A 137 -9.40 5.02 6.73
C LEU A 137 -8.41 3.93 6.36
N LEU A 138 -7.47 3.67 7.27
CA LEU A 138 -6.47 2.63 7.12
C LEU A 138 -6.67 1.60 8.23
N ILE A 139 -6.81 0.33 7.86
CA ILE A 139 -6.90 -0.78 8.81
C ILE A 139 -5.79 -1.80 8.53
N TYR A 140 -5.08 -2.20 9.56
CA TYR A 140 -3.95 -3.13 9.44
C TYR A 140 -3.73 -3.94 10.72
N PRO A 141 -3.04 -5.11 10.61
CA PRO A 141 -2.69 -5.82 9.39
C PRO A 141 -3.93 -6.42 8.70
N ASN A 142 -3.82 -6.69 7.41
CA ASN A 142 -4.86 -7.40 6.66
C ASN A 142 -4.18 -8.41 5.70
N PRO A 143 -4.25 -9.73 5.96
CA PRO A 143 -5.04 -10.41 7.00
C PRO A 143 -4.59 -10.10 8.43
N VAL A 144 -5.58 -10.06 9.34
CA VAL A 144 -5.37 -9.84 10.78
C VAL A 144 -5.45 -11.16 11.56
N LYS A 145 -4.59 -11.30 12.58
CA LYS A 145 -4.63 -12.43 13.51
C LYS A 145 -5.30 -12.05 14.84
N ASP A 146 -4.72 -11.15 15.59
CA ASP A 146 -5.14 -10.87 16.96
C ASP A 146 -5.70 -9.46 17.15
N ARG A 147 -5.03 -8.45 16.55
CA ARG A 147 -5.40 -7.05 16.72
C ARG A 147 -5.45 -6.31 15.39
N LEU A 148 -6.59 -5.66 15.15
CA LEU A 148 -6.83 -4.80 14.00
C LEU A 148 -6.60 -3.35 14.39
N PHE A 149 -5.57 -2.73 13.83
CA PHE A 149 -5.28 -1.33 14.05
C PHE A 149 -6.04 -0.46 13.05
N ILE A 150 -6.45 0.71 13.53
CA ILE A 150 -7.15 1.71 12.75
C ILE A 150 -6.32 2.98 12.76
N ARG A 151 -6.02 3.50 11.59
CA ARG A 151 -5.47 4.84 11.39
C ARG A 151 -6.43 5.62 10.50
N THR A 152 -6.84 6.78 10.96
CA THR A 152 -7.81 7.62 10.25
C THR A 152 -7.62 9.08 10.63
N ASP A 153 -8.02 9.97 9.75
CA ASP A 153 -8.16 11.41 9.98
C ASP A 153 -9.61 11.81 10.31
N LEU A 154 -10.51 10.82 10.42
CA LEU A 154 -11.90 11.04 10.79
C LEU A 154 -12.01 11.71 12.17
N GLN A 155 -12.81 12.76 12.20
CA GLN A 155 -13.18 13.44 13.43
C GLN A 155 -14.59 12.98 13.86
N ASN A 156 -14.89 13.13 15.16
CA ASN A 156 -16.23 12.87 15.71
C ASN A 156 -16.74 11.45 15.39
N VAL A 157 -15.88 10.45 15.56
CA VAL A 157 -16.30 9.04 15.46
C VAL A 157 -17.30 8.75 16.56
N LYS A 158 -18.51 8.32 16.18
CA LYS A 158 -19.60 7.95 17.11
C LYS A 158 -19.63 6.48 17.41
N GLU A 159 -19.35 5.67 16.39
CA GLU A 159 -19.46 4.23 16.51
C GLU A 159 -18.57 3.50 15.51
N ILE A 160 -17.98 2.43 15.97
CA ILE A 160 -17.21 1.48 15.17
C ILE A 160 -17.86 0.11 15.35
N ARG A 161 -18.17 -0.58 14.26
CA ARG A 161 -18.71 -1.94 14.28
C ARG A 161 -17.86 -2.86 13.43
N ILE A 162 -17.72 -4.11 13.86
CA ILE A 162 -17.29 -5.21 13.01
C ILE A 162 -18.51 -6.06 12.70
N ILE A 163 -18.73 -6.33 11.41
CA ILE A 163 -19.85 -7.10 10.92
C ILE A 163 -19.36 -8.26 10.02
N ASP A 164 -20.06 -9.37 10.06
CA ASP A 164 -19.82 -10.52 9.19
C ASP A 164 -20.40 -10.32 7.77
N MET A 165 -20.21 -11.32 6.91
CA MET A 165 -20.74 -11.33 5.55
C MET A 165 -22.28 -11.34 5.49
N LYS A 166 -22.96 -11.72 6.58
CA LYS A 166 -24.43 -11.74 6.69
C LYS A 166 -24.98 -10.43 7.23
N GLY A 167 -24.11 -9.52 7.67
CA GLY A 167 -24.48 -8.25 8.27
C GLY A 167 -24.68 -8.29 9.80
N SER A 168 -24.37 -9.44 10.44
CA SER A 168 -24.45 -9.55 11.90
C SER A 168 -23.36 -8.75 12.56
N VAL A 169 -23.71 -7.93 13.56
CA VAL A 169 -22.75 -7.14 14.32
C VAL A 169 -22.07 -8.05 15.37
N LEU A 170 -20.75 -8.13 15.29
CA LEU A 170 -19.94 -8.99 16.17
C LEU A 170 -19.18 -8.19 17.23
N LEU A 171 -18.88 -6.93 16.97
CA LEU A 171 -18.21 -6.03 17.87
C LEU A 171 -18.73 -4.61 17.66
N THR A 172 -18.91 -3.87 18.74
CA THR A 172 -19.25 -2.43 18.69
C THR A 172 -18.40 -1.70 19.74
N THR A 173 -17.90 -0.52 19.38
CA THR A 173 -17.24 0.43 20.29
C THR A 173 -17.49 1.85 19.81
N ASP A 174 -17.57 2.79 20.74
CA ASP A 174 -17.73 4.23 20.51
C ASP A 174 -16.38 4.98 20.53
N THR A 175 -15.31 4.28 20.84
CA THR A 175 -13.99 4.88 21.01
C THR A 175 -13.02 4.32 19.95
N LEU A 176 -12.33 5.22 19.24
CA LEU A 176 -11.21 4.84 18.37
C LEU A 176 -10.06 4.28 19.21
N PRO A 177 -9.68 3.01 19.03
CA PRO A 177 -8.61 2.38 19.80
C PRO A 177 -7.23 2.75 19.22
N LEU A 178 -6.91 4.05 19.20
CA LEU A 178 -5.66 4.56 18.65
C LEU A 178 -4.46 3.95 19.36
N GLY A 179 -3.56 3.33 18.60
CA GLY A 179 -2.34 2.71 19.11
C GLY A 179 -2.52 1.36 19.82
N VAL A 180 -3.73 0.98 20.25
CA VAL A 180 -4.00 -0.29 20.95
C VAL A 180 -4.57 -1.35 20.02
N GLY A 181 -5.34 -0.94 19.02
CA GLY A 181 -6.05 -1.81 18.07
C GLY A 181 -7.27 -2.51 18.68
N LEU A 182 -8.20 -2.90 17.81
CA LEU A 182 -9.36 -3.73 18.16
C LEU A 182 -8.92 -5.18 18.35
N ASP A 183 -9.34 -5.79 19.45
CA ASP A 183 -9.14 -7.21 19.68
C ASP A 183 -10.13 -8.00 18.81
N VAL A 184 -9.60 -8.82 17.91
CA VAL A 184 -10.35 -9.66 16.97
C VAL A 184 -10.06 -11.16 17.17
N THR A 185 -9.47 -11.53 18.30
CA THR A 185 -9.12 -12.93 18.63
C THR A 185 -10.33 -13.84 18.66
N SER A 186 -11.48 -13.32 19.09
CA SER A 186 -12.74 -14.05 19.15
C SER A 186 -13.38 -14.34 17.77
N LEU A 187 -12.92 -13.67 16.71
CA LEU A 187 -13.43 -13.89 15.36
C LEU A 187 -12.84 -15.16 14.75
N THR A 188 -13.67 -15.93 14.06
CA THR A 188 -13.23 -17.06 13.25
C THR A 188 -12.54 -16.59 11.97
N GLU A 189 -11.78 -17.48 11.32
CA GLU A 189 -11.21 -17.16 10.01
C GLU A 189 -12.33 -16.83 9.00
N GLY A 190 -12.15 -15.72 8.27
CA GLY A 190 -13.15 -15.27 7.33
C GLY A 190 -12.99 -13.82 6.89
N ILE A 191 -13.98 -13.38 6.12
CA ILE A 191 -14.09 -12.01 5.63
C ILE A 191 -15.06 -11.24 6.50
N TYR A 192 -14.64 -10.06 6.92
CA TYR A 192 -15.38 -9.13 7.77
C TYR A 192 -15.35 -7.72 7.21
N PHE A 193 -16.26 -6.91 7.71
CA PHE A 193 -16.27 -5.47 7.42
C PHE A 193 -16.19 -4.70 8.73
N ILE A 194 -15.36 -3.68 8.75
CA ILE A 194 -15.41 -2.63 9.75
C ILE A 194 -16.24 -1.47 9.21
N THR A 195 -17.14 -0.94 10.02
CA THR A 195 -17.90 0.28 9.72
C THR A 195 -17.59 1.33 10.77
N ILE A 196 -17.35 2.55 10.33
CA ILE A 196 -17.11 3.70 11.21
C ILE A 196 -18.15 4.76 10.91
N GLN A 197 -18.95 5.10 11.90
CA GLN A 197 -19.95 6.15 11.83
C GLN A 197 -19.41 7.43 12.45
N THR A 198 -19.48 8.52 11.72
CA THR A 198 -19.25 9.89 12.20
C THR A 198 -20.55 10.68 12.22
N ASP A 199 -20.46 11.98 12.47
CA ASP A 199 -21.63 12.89 12.36
C ASP A 199 -22.19 12.96 10.95
N THR A 200 -21.31 12.86 9.93
CA THR A 200 -21.65 13.13 8.54
C THR A 200 -21.51 11.89 7.64
N ASP A 201 -20.68 10.92 8.03
CA ASP A 201 -20.24 9.83 7.15
C ASP A 201 -20.43 8.46 7.80
N LEU A 202 -20.68 7.47 6.95
CA LEU A 202 -20.59 6.05 7.26
C LEU A 202 -19.55 5.41 6.33
N ILE A 203 -18.41 5.05 6.88
CA ILE A 203 -17.33 4.44 6.13
C ILE A 203 -17.31 2.94 6.40
N ARG A 204 -17.10 2.15 5.34
CA ARG A 204 -17.05 0.69 5.43
C ARG A 204 -15.82 0.16 4.71
N GLN A 205 -15.06 -0.71 5.38
CA GLN A 205 -13.88 -1.34 4.81
C GLN A 205 -13.83 -2.83 5.10
N LYS A 206 -13.40 -3.62 4.12
CA LYS A 206 -13.25 -5.07 4.23
C LYS A 206 -11.91 -5.44 4.84
N PHE A 207 -11.89 -6.47 5.70
CA PHE A 207 -10.66 -7.13 6.15
C PHE A 207 -10.82 -8.65 6.19
N VAL A 208 -9.71 -9.34 6.27
CA VAL A 208 -9.63 -10.80 6.38
C VAL A 208 -9.06 -11.17 7.74
N LYS A 209 -9.77 -12.03 8.48
CA LYS A 209 -9.26 -12.68 9.69
C LYS A 209 -8.61 -14.00 9.30
N SER A 210 -7.36 -14.20 9.73
CA SER A 210 -6.64 -15.46 9.51
C SER A 210 -5.83 -15.80 10.75
N ASN A 211 -5.88 -17.05 11.18
CA ASN A 211 -5.12 -17.56 12.33
C ASN A 211 -3.77 -18.16 11.90
N ARG A 212 -3.50 -18.21 10.60
CA ARG A 212 -2.23 -18.74 10.08
C ARG A 212 -1.10 -17.80 10.42
N THR A 213 -0.12 -18.30 11.16
CA THR A 213 1.20 -17.66 11.32
C THR A 213 1.97 -17.91 10.03
N LYS A 214 2.39 -16.85 9.34
CA LYS A 214 3.36 -16.97 8.23
C LYS A 214 4.75 -17.13 8.80
#